data_de81793d165188f7b0173c6ef3981e7b
#
_entry.id   de81793d165188f7b0173c6ef3981e7b
#
_cell.length_a   1.000
_cell.length_b   1.000
_cell.length_c   1.000
_cell.angle_alpha   90.00
_cell.angle_beta   90.00
_cell.angle_gamma   90.00
#
_symmetry.space_group_name_H-M   'P 1'
#
loop_
_entity.id
_entity.type
_entity.pdbx_description
1 polymer ?
#
loop_
_entity_poly.entity_id
_entity_poly.type
_entity_poly.pdbx_seq_one_letter_code
_entity_poly.pdbx_strand_id
1 'polypeptide(L)'
;RNELTEADTSAYADAAIRVGVSRWAAEPSPQAAKAAKAPAKLSIVTSAGQPGETCVHLVDAKHDARKPLLTRCTYGVVWAASAVPNARGTALALAVQPTDSWREMWLFRQEAQGWQVDVLPPANDNPGLGYVEFAGWVPGEQQLLAAREVRSEGRYTSSFEVIRRTTL
;
A
#
# COMPACT_ATOMS: atom_id res chain seq x y z
N ARG A 1 -2.07 -30.11 -29.41
CA ARG A 1 -2.23 -29.04 -28.40
C ARG A 1 -0.89 -28.97 -27.67
N ASN A 2 -0.20 -27.87 -27.80
CA ASN A 2 0.96 -27.59 -26.94
C ASN A 2 0.40 -27.29 -25.55
N GLU A 3 0.51 -28.22 -24.64
CA GLU A 3 0.19 -27.98 -23.24
C GLU A 3 1.39 -27.24 -22.62
N LEU A 4 1.11 -26.23 -21.81
CA LEU A 4 2.13 -25.50 -21.06
C LEU A 4 2.81 -26.47 -20.10
N THR A 5 4.11 -26.41 -20.03
CA THR A 5 4.87 -27.16 -19.02
C THR A 5 4.65 -26.56 -17.63
N GLU A 6 5.00 -27.30 -16.58
CA GLU A 6 4.99 -26.78 -15.22
C GLU A 6 5.89 -25.56 -15.06
N ALA A 7 7.04 -25.57 -15.76
CA ALA A 7 7.97 -24.44 -15.78
C ALA A 7 7.34 -23.19 -16.45
N ASP A 8 6.60 -23.36 -17.55
CA ASP A 8 5.91 -22.27 -18.23
C ASP A 8 4.81 -21.69 -17.34
N THR A 9 4.05 -22.54 -16.66
CA THR A 9 3.01 -22.13 -15.74
C THR A 9 3.56 -21.34 -14.55
N SER A 10 4.69 -21.80 -13.99
CA SER A 10 5.41 -21.10 -12.91
C SER A 10 5.95 -19.75 -13.37
N ALA A 11 6.58 -19.70 -14.55
CA ALA A 11 7.10 -18.46 -15.12
C ALA A 11 5.97 -17.44 -15.38
N TYR A 12 4.82 -17.90 -15.86
CA TYR A 12 3.65 -17.04 -16.05
C TYR A 12 3.11 -16.49 -14.74
N ALA A 13 3.00 -17.32 -13.70
CA ALA A 13 2.53 -16.89 -12.38
C ALA A 13 3.49 -15.86 -11.74
N ASP A 14 4.81 -16.08 -11.84
CA ASP A 14 5.82 -15.11 -11.40
C ASP A 14 5.67 -13.78 -12.13
N ALA A 15 5.51 -13.81 -13.45
CA ALA A 15 5.32 -12.62 -14.26
C ALA A 15 4.03 -11.86 -13.87
N ALA A 16 2.94 -12.57 -13.64
CA ALA A 16 1.68 -11.98 -13.23
C ALA A 16 1.80 -11.25 -11.88
N ILE A 17 2.46 -11.86 -10.89
CA ILE A 17 2.69 -11.21 -9.59
C ILE A 17 3.60 -9.99 -9.74
N ARG A 18 4.68 -10.05 -10.55
CA ARG A 18 5.56 -8.90 -10.81
C ARG A 18 4.82 -7.74 -11.45
N VAL A 19 3.91 -8.00 -12.38
CA VAL A 19 3.01 -6.99 -12.94
C VAL A 19 2.12 -6.39 -11.83
N GLY A 20 1.55 -7.22 -10.96
CA GLY A 20 0.77 -6.78 -9.80
C GLY A 20 1.57 -5.88 -8.85
N VAL A 21 2.83 -6.24 -8.54
CA VAL A 21 3.73 -5.42 -7.70
C VAL A 21 3.95 -4.03 -8.29
N SER A 22 4.17 -3.93 -9.61
CA SER A 22 4.52 -2.70 -10.32
C SER A 22 3.32 -2.02 -11.00
N ARG A 23 2.11 -2.46 -10.72
CA ARG A 23 0.88 -2.02 -11.39
C ARG A 23 0.73 -0.50 -11.40
N TRP A 24 1.05 0.17 -10.30
CA TRP A 24 0.92 1.62 -10.16
C TRP A 24 1.86 2.42 -11.07
N ALA A 25 2.94 1.79 -11.58
CA ALA A 25 3.85 2.45 -12.50
C ALA A 25 3.20 2.73 -13.87
N ALA A 26 2.23 1.90 -14.26
CA ALA A 26 1.54 2.02 -15.55
C ALA A 26 0.23 2.82 -15.48
N GLU A 27 -0.30 3.06 -14.28
CA GLU A 27 -1.55 3.81 -14.12
C GLU A 27 -1.27 5.32 -14.08
N PRO A 28 -1.85 6.12 -15.02
CA PRO A 28 -1.80 7.57 -14.89
C PRO A 28 -2.52 7.96 -13.61
N SER A 29 -1.86 8.73 -12.75
CA SER A 29 -2.44 9.19 -11.50
C SER A 29 -3.77 9.93 -11.74
N PRO A 30 -4.93 9.37 -11.34
CA PRO A 30 -6.21 10.05 -11.53
C PRO A 30 -6.35 11.33 -10.71
N GLN A 31 -5.45 11.55 -9.78
CA GLN A 31 -5.55 12.62 -8.77
C GLN A 31 -4.78 13.87 -9.11
N ALA A 32 -3.83 13.82 -10.04
CA ALA A 32 -3.20 15.03 -10.55
C ALA A 32 -4.22 15.99 -11.21
N ALA A 33 -5.35 15.46 -11.68
CA ALA A 33 -6.39 16.24 -12.34
C ALA A 33 -7.51 16.75 -11.41
N LYS A 34 -7.62 16.28 -10.16
CA LYS A 34 -8.73 16.64 -9.24
C LYS A 34 -8.30 17.14 -7.87
N ALA A 35 -7.02 17.43 -7.65
CA ALA A 35 -6.51 17.97 -6.38
C ALA A 35 -6.89 19.44 -6.09
N ALA A 36 -7.69 20.06 -6.93
CA ALA A 36 -8.19 21.40 -6.72
C ALA A 36 -9.62 21.36 -6.17
N LYS A 37 -9.78 21.71 -4.88
CA LYS A 37 -11.03 22.15 -4.23
C LYS A 37 -11.82 21.23 -3.29
N ALA A 38 -11.24 20.24 -2.64
CA ALA A 38 -11.85 19.79 -1.38
C ALA A 38 -10.91 20.17 -0.22
N PRO A 39 -11.42 20.61 0.97
CA PRO A 39 -10.57 20.77 2.14
C PRO A 39 -9.88 19.42 2.35
N ALA A 40 -8.56 19.44 2.45
CA ALA A 40 -7.76 18.22 2.48
C ALA A 40 -8.17 17.40 3.69
N LYS A 41 -9.09 16.45 3.48
CA LYS A 41 -9.23 15.30 4.37
C LYS A 41 -7.86 14.64 4.40
N LEU A 42 -7.63 13.77 5.33
CA LEU A 42 -6.40 13.03 5.48
C LEU A 42 -5.75 12.68 4.13
N SER A 43 -4.48 13.00 3.97
CA SER A 43 -3.70 12.77 2.75
C SER A 43 -2.23 12.57 3.10
N ILE A 44 -1.40 12.31 2.10
CA ILE A 44 0.04 12.23 2.27
C ILE A 44 0.76 13.28 1.41
N VAL A 45 1.93 13.70 1.91
CA VAL A 45 2.94 14.45 1.17
C VAL A 45 4.26 13.71 1.29
N THR A 46 5.05 13.68 0.25
CA THR A 46 6.38 13.06 0.27
C THR A 46 7.49 14.10 0.23
N SER A 47 8.60 13.83 0.87
CA SER A 47 9.84 14.60 0.77
C SER A 47 11.04 13.67 0.68
N ALA A 48 12.18 14.18 0.19
CA ALA A 48 13.44 13.46 0.30
C ALA A 48 13.87 13.41 1.77
N GLY A 49 14.34 12.24 2.20
CA GLY A 49 15.03 12.02 3.47
C GLY A 49 16.54 11.97 3.27
N GLN A 50 17.18 10.91 3.75
CA GLN A 50 18.58 10.60 3.46
C GLN A 50 18.78 10.31 1.96
N PRO A 51 19.99 10.31 1.41
CA PRO A 51 20.21 9.92 0.02
C PRO A 51 19.53 8.60 -0.35
N GLY A 52 18.60 8.64 -1.31
CA GLY A 52 17.78 7.50 -1.74
C GLY A 52 16.55 7.19 -0.88
N GLU A 53 16.34 7.92 0.22
CA GLU A 53 15.20 7.73 1.10
C GLU A 53 14.04 8.68 0.73
N THR A 54 12.82 8.18 0.83
CA THR A 54 11.58 8.96 0.71
C THR A 54 10.85 8.95 2.05
N CYS A 55 10.53 10.13 2.56
CA CYS A 55 9.71 10.31 3.76
C CYS A 55 8.27 10.60 3.38
N VAL A 56 7.34 9.86 3.97
CA VAL A 56 5.89 10.03 3.86
C VAL A 56 5.41 10.79 5.08
N HIS A 57 4.77 11.93 4.86
CA HIS A 57 4.15 12.74 5.88
C HIS A 57 2.63 12.62 5.78
N LEU A 58 2.00 12.12 6.83
CA LEU A 58 0.56 12.13 6.95
C LEU A 58 0.10 13.54 7.33
N VAL A 59 -0.78 14.12 6.55
CA VAL A 59 -1.24 15.50 6.68
C VAL A 59 -2.77 15.60 6.59
N ASP A 60 -3.32 16.68 7.11
CA ASP A 60 -4.74 17.03 7.03
C ASP A 60 -4.92 18.56 6.85
N ALA A 61 -6.14 19.05 7.02
CA ALA A 61 -6.44 20.48 6.88
C ALA A 61 -5.70 21.40 7.89
N LYS A 62 -5.16 20.85 8.98
CA LYS A 62 -4.48 21.59 10.07
C LYS A 62 -2.98 21.28 10.15
N HIS A 63 -2.53 20.25 9.48
CA HIS A 63 -1.16 19.74 9.55
C HIS A 63 -0.57 19.61 8.15
N ASP A 64 0.57 20.23 7.95
CA ASP A 64 1.35 20.21 6.69
C ASP A 64 2.64 19.38 6.86
N ALA A 65 3.47 19.37 5.81
CA ALA A 65 4.73 18.62 5.83
C ALA A 65 5.75 19.13 6.88
N ARG A 66 5.60 20.36 7.38
CA ARG A 66 6.46 20.91 8.45
C ARG A 66 6.03 20.46 9.84
N LYS A 67 4.75 20.18 10.01
CA LYS A 67 4.18 19.66 11.25
C LYS A 67 3.17 18.56 10.94
N PRO A 68 3.61 17.41 10.44
CA PRO A 68 2.73 16.32 10.05
C PRO A 68 2.11 15.63 11.25
N LEU A 69 1.02 14.89 11.02
CA LEU A 69 0.40 14.00 12.00
C LEU A 69 1.32 12.82 12.35
N LEU A 70 2.00 12.29 11.34
CA LEU A 70 2.99 11.21 11.46
C LEU A 70 3.96 11.29 10.27
N THR A 71 5.20 10.89 10.50
CA THR A 71 6.20 10.71 9.44
C THR A 71 6.75 9.30 9.49
N ARG A 72 6.87 8.65 8.33
CA ARG A 72 7.61 7.40 8.15
C ARG A 72 8.42 7.47 6.86
N CYS A 73 9.69 7.08 6.93
CA CYS A 73 10.59 7.10 5.78
C CYS A 73 10.90 5.67 5.31
N THR A 74 11.28 5.53 4.04
CA THR A 74 11.61 4.26 3.39
C THR A 74 12.59 4.47 2.26
N TYR A 75 13.40 3.45 1.97
CA TYR A 75 14.22 3.38 0.75
C TYR A 75 13.46 2.73 -0.43
N GLY A 76 12.24 2.26 -0.19
CA GLY A 76 11.37 1.72 -1.22
C GLY A 76 10.62 2.78 -2.00
N VAL A 77 9.95 2.35 -3.07
CA VAL A 77 9.08 3.23 -3.87
C VAL A 77 7.77 3.47 -3.12
N VAL A 78 7.41 4.74 -2.96
CA VAL A 78 6.12 5.16 -2.41
C VAL A 78 5.16 5.45 -3.55
N TRP A 79 4.08 4.70 -3.65
CA TRP A 79 3.03 4.90 -4.64
C TRP A 79 2.00 5.91 -4.15
N ALA A 80 2.36 7.19 -4.17
CA ALA A 80 1.54 8.26 -3.59
C ALA A 80 0.10 8.31 -4.16
N ALA A 81 -0.07 7.93 -5.43
CA ALA A 81 -1.38 7.84 -6.08
C ALA A 81 -2.30 6.75 -5.49
N SER A 82 -1.75 5.79 -4.76
CA SER A 82 -2.51 4.73 -4.08
C SER A 82 -3.09 5.15 -2.73
N ALA A 83 -2.81 6.36 -2.27
CA ALA A 83 -3.28 6.84 -0.98
C ALA A 83 -4.80 6.97 -0.95
N VAL A 84 -5.47 6.19 -0.10
CA VAL A 84 -6.94 6.19 0.04
C VAL A 84 -7.31 6.40 1.50
N PRO A 85 -7.72 7.61 1.91
CA PRO A 85 -8.25 7.86 3.23
C PRO A 85 -9.64 7.23 3.39
N ASN A 86 -10.01 6.89 4.61
CA ASN A 86 -11.39 6.60 4.93
C ASN A 86 -12.22 7.90 5.02
N ALA A 87 -13.55 7.82 4.93
CA ALA A 87 -14.41 9.00 4.89
C ALA A 87 -14.38 9.80 6.21
N ARG A 88 -14.07 9.15 7.33
CA ARG A 88 -13.93 9.80 8.65
C ARG A 88 -12.61 10.54 8.81
N GLY A 89 -11.62 10.32 7.95
CA GLY A 89 -10.28 10.88 8.10
C GLY A 89 -9.51 10.35 9.31
N THR A 90 -9.77 9.10 9.71
CA THR A 90 -9.14 8.43 10.86
C THR A 90 -8.25 7.26 10.46
N ALA A 91 -8.15 6.97 9.16
CA ALA A 91 -7.24 6.00 8.60
C ALA A 91 -6.94 6.31 7.12
N LEU A 92 -5.78 5.84 6.63
CA LEU A 92 -5.37 5.95 5.24
C LEU A 92 -4.54 4.73 4.87
N ALA A 93 -4.88 4.09 3.75
CA ALA A 93 -4.10 3.02 3.14
C ALA A 93 -3.15 3.58 2.08
N LEU A 94 -1.94 3.04 2.00
CA LEU A 94 -0.90 3.47 1.06
C LEU A 94 -0.10 2.26 0.60
N ALA A 95 0.13 2.12 -0.71
CA ALA A 95 1.02 1.11 -1.25
C ALA A 95 2.47 1.59 -1.20
N VAL A 96 3.36 0.74 -0.68
CA VAL A 96 4.80 0.96 -0.61
C VAL A 96 5.51 -0.28 -1.12
N GLN A 97 6.52 -0.10 -1.94
CA GLN A 97 7.27 -1.18 -2.58
C GLN A 97 8.73 -1.13 -2.13
N PRO A 98 9.09 -1.86 -1.07
CA PRO A 98 10.46 -1.86 -0.54
C PRO A 98 11.47 -2.52 -1.47
N THR A 99 11.05 -3.47 -2.32
CA THR A 99 11.89 -4.12 -3.33
C THR A 99 11.14 -4.32 -4.64
N ASP A 100 11.83 -4.64 -5.72
CA ASP A 100 11.25 -4.80 -7.07
C ASP A 100 10.17 -5.88 -7.16
N SER A 101 10.15 -6.82 -6.23
CA SER A 101 9.26 -7.98 -6.23
C SER A 101 8.32 -8.04 -5.03
N TRP A 102 8.29 -6.99 -4.19
CA TRP A 102 7.54 -6.99 -2.95
C TRP A 102 6.85 -5.66 -2.71
N ARG A 103 5.52 -5.64 -2.59
CA ARG A 103 4.73 -4.45 -2.30
C ARG A 103 3.88 -4.66 -1.07
N GLU A 104 4.09 -3.81 -0.09
CA GLU A 104 3.38 -3.76 1.18
C GLU A 104 2.22 -2.76 1.12
N MET A 105 1.29 -2.89 2.03
CA MET A 105 0.33 -1.85 2.35
C MET A 105 0.68 -1.22 3.70
N TRP A 106 0.89 0.08 3.73
CA TRP A 106 0.97 0.85 4.97
C TRP A 106 -0.42 1.35 5.35
N LEU A 107 -0.83 1.03 6.57
CA LEU A 107 -2.08 1.49 7.13
C LEU A 107 -1.81 2.50 8.23
N PHE A 108 -2.02 3.77 7.92
CA PHE A 108 -2.03 4.84 8.92
C PHE A 108 -3.38 4.81 9.63
N ARG A 109 -3.37 4.86 10.95
CA ARG A 109 -4.59 4.88 11.76
C ARG A 109 -4.45 5.75 12.99
N GLN A 110 -5.55 6.41 13.35
CA GLN A 110 -5.65 7.20 14.55
C GLN A 110 -6.03 6.31 15.72
N GLU A 111 -5.22 6.35 16.76
CA GLU A 111 -5.41 5.66 18.03
C GLU A 111 -5.60 6.67 19.19
N ALA A 112 -5.94 6.18 20.37
CA ALA A 112 -6.11 7.03 21.57
C ALA A 112 -4.84 7.83 21.93
N GLN A 113 -3.66 7.29 21.60
CA GLN A 113 -2.35 7.88 21.92
C GLN A 113 -1.75 8.68 20.76
N GLY A 114 -2.45 8.80 19.63
CA GLY A 114 -1.99 9.50 18.42
C GLY A 114 -2.07 8.64 17.17
N TRP A 115 -1.35 9.07 16.15
CA TRP A 115 -1.29 8.35 14.88
C TRP A 115 -0.24 7.25 14.90
N GLN A 116 -0.57 6.12 14.30
CA GLN A 116 0.32 4.97 14.10
C GLN A 116 0.31 4.54 12.65
N VAL A 117 1.33 3.80 12.23
CA VAL A 117 1.39 3.15 10.93
C VAL A 117 1.74 1.69 11.11
N ASP A 118 0.87 0.82 10.62
CA ASP A 118 1.11 -0.62 10.54
C ASP A 118 1.53 -0.97 9.13
N VAL A 119 2.50 -1.87 9.02
CA VAL A 119 2.95 -2.43 7.74
C VAL A 119 2.30 -3.80 7.57
N LEU A 120 1.56 -3.96 6.50
CA LEU A 120 0.94 -5.22 6.12
C LEU A 120 1.69 -5.80 4.92
N PRO A 121 2.60 -6.77 5.16
CA PRO A 121 3.33 -7.44 4.10
C PRO A 121 2.45 -8.47 3.39
N PRO A 122 2.80 -8.90 2.17
CA PRO A 122 2.12 -10.01 1.48
C PRO A 122 2.14 -11.33 2.25
N ALA A 123 3.24 -11.62 2.96
CA ALA A 123 3.41 -12.78 3.83
C ALA A 123 4.28 -12.42 5.04
N ASN A 124 4.33 -13.31 6.04
CA ASN A 124 5.15 -13.12 7.25
C ASN A 124 6.63 -13.48 7.05
N ASP A 125 6.95 -14.10 5.92
CA ASP A 125 8.30 -14.55 5.59
C ASP A 125 9.17 -13.41 5.03
N ASN A 126 10.45 -13.69 4.81
CA ASN A 126 11.36 -12.77 4.16
C ASN A 126 10.82 -12.28 2.81
N PRO A 127 11.12 -11.02 2.42
CA PRO A 127 10.66 -10.48 1.16
C PRO A 127 11.00 -11.39 -0.02
N GLY A 128 9.96 -11.91 -0.66
CA GLY A 128 10.06 -12.78 -1.83
C GLY A 128 9.38 -12.15 -3.04
N LEU A 129 8.37 -12.82 -3.56
CA LEU A 129 7.55 -12.32 -4.66
C LEU A 129 6.11 -12.18 -4.18
N GLY A 130 5.58 -10.96 -4.12
CA GLY A 130 4.21 -10.76 -3.71
C GLY A 130 3.78 -9.30 -3.51
N TYR A 131 2.50 -9.10 -3.37
CA TYR A 131 1.92 -7.80 -3.08
C TYR A 131 0.67 -7.89 -2.20
N VAL A 132 0.39 -6.79 -1.50
CA VAL A 132 -0.91 -6.51 -0.88
C VAL A 132 -1.56 -5.36 -1.63
N GLU A 133 -2.83 -5.50 -1.94
CA GLU A 133 -3.63 -4.47 -2.57
C GLU A 133 -4.79 -4.06 -1.66
N PHE A 134 -4.98 -2.75 -1.52
CA PHE A 134 -6.16 -2.20 -0.88
C PHE A 134 -7.34 -2.29 -1.84
N ALA A 135 -8.37 -3.04 -1.48
CA ALA A 135 -9.57 -3.23 -2.30
C ALA A 135 -10.74 -2.31 -1.90
N GLY A 136 -10.72 -1.73 -0.71
CA GLY A 136 -11.73 -0.78 -0.29
C GLY A 136 -11.96 -0.72 1.23
N TRP A 137 -12.61 0.35 1.69
CA TRP A 137 -13.13 0.46 3.05
C TRP A 137 -14.50 -0.23 3.12
N VAL A 138 -14.70 -1.05 4.16
CA VAL A 138 -16.01 -1.65 4.45
C VAL A 138 -16.93 -0.56 5.03
N PRO A 139 -18.23 -0.56 4.72
CA PRO A 139 -19.19 0.36 5.34
C PRO A 139 -19.07 0.37 6.86
N GLY A 140 -19.03 1.57 7.47
CA GLY A 140 -18.72 1.75 8.89
C GLY A 140 -17.24 1.99 9.19
N GLU A 141 -16.35 1.73 8.23
CA GLU A 141 -14.93 2.14 8.19
C GLU A 141 -14.03 1.61 9.33
N GLN A 142 -14.50 0.57 10.04
CA GLN A 142 -13.72 -0.15 11.04
C GLN A 142 -12.89 -1.29 10.44
N GLN A 143 -13.17 -1.62 9.17
CA GLN A 143 -12.56 -2.70 8.44
C GLN A 143 -12.18 -2.24 7.03
N LEU A 144 -11.23 -2.91 6.46
CA LEU A 144 -10.84 -2.76 5.05
C LEU A 144 -10.77 -4.13 4.38
N LEU A 145 -10.92 -4.12 3.07
CA LEU A 145 -10.70 -5.28 2.21
C LEU A 145 -9.30 -5.20 1.64
N ALA A 146 -8.57 -6.30 1.70
CA ALA A 146 -7.26 -6.45 1.09
C ALA A 146 -7.23 -7.71 0.22
N ALA A 147 -6.52 -7.64 -0.90
CA ALA A 147 -6.13 -8.78 -1.70
C ALA A 147 -4.63 -9.01 -1.53
N ARG A 148 -4.22 -10.25 -1.41
CA ARG A 148 -2.81 -10.65 -1.36
C ARG A 148 -2.54 -11.67 -2.44
N GLU A 149 -1.43 -11.51 -3.12
CA GLU A 149 -0.84 -12.54 -3.97
C GLU A 149 0.63 -12.70 -3.58
N VAL A 150 1.06 -13.93 -3.37
CA VAL A 150 2.41 -14.20 -2.90
C VAL A 150 2.91 -15.55 -3.41
N ARG A 151 4.19 -15.62 -3.70
CA ARG A 151 4.95 -16.86 -3.79
C ARG A 151 5.82 -16.97 -2.55
N SER A 152 5.46 -17.89 -1.66
CA SER A 152 6.20 -18.22 -0.45
C SER A 152 6.52 -19.70 -0.44
N GLU A 153 7.75 -20.09 -0.11
CA GLU A 153 8.23 -21.47 -0.11
C GLU A 153 7.92 -22.24 -1.41
N GLY A 154 8.00 -21.56 -2.55
CA GLY A 154 7.74 -22.14 -3.87
C GLY A 154 6.25 -22.35 -4.21
N ARG A 155 5.33 -21.93 -3.33
CA ARG A 155 3.89 -22.02 -3.53
C ARG A 155 3.28 -20.66 -3.83
N TYR A 156 2.32 -20.64 -4.75
CA TYR A 156 1.53 -19.45 -5.08
C TYR A 156 0.25 -19.46 -4.24
N THR A 157 -0.03 -18.35 -3.59
CA THR A 157 -1.24 -18.17 -2.78
C THR A 157 -1.87 -16.83 -3.10
N SER A 158 -3.18 -16.85 -3.34
CA SER A 158 -4.01 -15.64 -3.43
C SER A 158 -5.04 -15.68 -2.33
N SER A 159 -5.23 -14.58 -1.62
CA SER A 159 -6.23 -14.47 -0.56
C SER A 159 -6.95 -13.13 -0.62
N PHE A 160 -8.19 -13.12 -0.13
CA PHE A 160 -9.00 -11.93 0.07
C PHE A 160 -9.37 -11.86 1.54
N GLU A 161 -9.04 -10.75 2.16
CA GLU A 161 -9.13 -10.63 3.62
C GLU A 161 -9.96 -9.41 4.01
N VAL A 162 -10.73 -9.57 5.09
CA VAL A 162 -11.35 -8.46 5.83
C VAL A 162 -10.49 -8.17 7.04
N ILE A 163 -9.80 -7.05 7.03
CA ILE A 163 -8.86 -6.66 8.09
C ILE A 163 -9.54 -5.65 9.01
N ARG A 164 -9.56 -5.93 10.32
CA ARG A 164 -10.05 -5.00 11.33
C ARG A 164 -8.93 -4.07 11.76
N ARG A 165 -9.23 -2.77 11.84
CA ARG A 165 -8.26 -1.75 12.25
C ARG A 165 -7.79 -1.88 13.69
N THR A 166 -8.57 -2.51 14.56
CA THR A 166 -8.30 -2.61 16.00
C THR A 166 -7.51 -3.86 16.40
N THR A 167 -7.22 -4.76 15.46
CA THR A 167 -6.52 -6.03 15.72
C THR A 167 -5.21 -6.16 14.97
N LEU A 168 -4.67 -5.04 14.51
CA LEU A 168 -3.36 -4.96 13.86
C LEU A 168 -2.29 -4.67 14.89
#